data_a81f3475716559c3b106aed1bcaf6429
#
_entry.id   a81f3475716559c3b106aed1bcaf6429
#
_cell.length_a   1.000
_cell.length_b   1.000
_cell.length_c   1.000
_cell.angle_alpha   90.00
_cell.angle_beta   90.00
_cell.angle_gamma   90.00
#
_symmetry.space_group_name_H-M   'P 1'
#
loop_
_entity.id
_entity.type
_entity.pdbx_description
1 polymer ?
#
loop_
_entity_poly.entity_id
_entity_poly.type
_entity_poly.pdbx_seq_one_letter_code
_entity_poly.pdbx_strand_id
1 'polypeptide(L)'
;MARIKTVEPEEAREKIAMSGKTDNQLKLSDGRSVGYAEYGDPMGKPVLHFHGFPSSRFEGHRPTMDEIATRLHARVIVVERPGIGLSDYKPYTIASWPDIVMEFADALRLDRFAVMGVSSGGKYVAACAWKIPQRITAAAIISGTCPYDLPGAKETLSRRDTQLYALADKAPWLLRLMLWKVARDARKNFSSVLSLFTEVSEPDKVALSQPDVQRMFGEMVVGAFERGTRGVALDWKLEARPWGFSLQEVRMPVHIWHGEQDELLPIRQGQIMANALPNARAKFYPNEGHISLTMNHYDELLSAIVG
;
A
#
# COMPACT_ATOMS: atom_id res chain seq x y z
N MET A 1 -26.45 -5.74 31.80
CA MET A 1 -25.10 -5.98 31.24
C MET A 1 -25.16 -7.16 30.28
N ALA A 2 -25.27 -6.88 28.99
CA ALA A 2 -25.29 -7.91 27.96
C ALA A 2 -23.83 -8.31 27.64
N ARG A 3 -23.49 -9.58 27.80
CA ARG A 3 -22.20 -10.15 27.37
C ARG A 3 -22.15 -10.11 25.84
N ILE A 4 -21.23 -9.36 25.28
CA ILE A 4 -20.86 -9.42 23.87
C ILE A 4 -20.20 -10.81 23.67
N LYS A 5 -20.85 -11.67 22.88
CA LYS A 5 -20.25 -12.94 22.44
C LYS A 5 -19.11 -12.58 21.48
N THR A 6 -17.89 -12.82 21.94
CA THR A 6 -16.72 -12.84 21.06
C THR A 6 -16.86 -14.04 20.13
N VAL A 7 -16.93 -13.80 18.83
CA VAL A 7 -16.86 -14.83 17.80
C VAL A 7 -15.47 -15.47 17.89
N GLU A 8 -15.42 -16.79 18.00
CA GLU A 8 -14.18 -17.56 18.13
C GLU A 8 -13.26 -17.32 16.90
N PRO A 9 -11.94 -17.12 17.11
CA PRO A 9 -11.00 -16.79 16.01
C PRO A 9 -10.88 -17.86 14.93
N GLU A 10 -11.28 -19.08 15.20
CA GLU A 10 -11.12 -20.23 14.31
C GLU A 10 -12.19 -20.29 13.21
N GLU A 11 -13.46 -19.99 13.52
CA GLU A 11 -14.55 -19.90 12.52
C GLU A 11 -14.34 -18.72 11.53
N ALA A 12 -13.72 -17.65 12.00
CA ALA A 12 -13.35 -16.53 11.13
C ALA A 12 -12.18 -16.90 10.19
N ARG A 13 -11.23 -17.72 10.63
CA ARG A 13 -10.13 -18.23 9.81
C ARG A 13 -10.58 -19.18 8.71
N GLU A 14 -11.52 -20.07 8.98
CA GLU A 14 -12.04 -21.02 7.97
C GLU A 14 -12.81 -20.33 6.84
N LYS A 15 -13.57 -19.28 7.13
CA LYS A 15 -14.30 -18.52 6.08
C LYS A 15 -13.38 -17.71 5.17
N ILE A 16 -12.19 -17.34 5.64
CA ILE A 16 -11.23 -16.53 4.89
C ILE A 16 -10.20 -17.37 4.14
N ALA A 17 -9.91 -18.58 4.63
CA ALA A 17 -9.03 -19.54 3.96
C ALA A 17 -9.55 -20.04 2.60
N MET A 18 -10.72 -19.61 2.17
CA MET A 18 -11.37 -20.12 0.96
C MET A 18 -11.14 -19.33 -0.32
N SER A 19 -10.55 -18.13 -0.30
CA SER A 19 -10.49 -17.34 -1.53
C SER A 19 -9.08 -16.93 -1.99
N GLY A 20 -8.10 -16.72 -1.14
CA GLY A 20 -6.80 -16.21 -1.57
C GLY A 20 -5.60 -17.04 -1.09
N LYS A 21 -4.57 -17.15 -1.92
CA LYS A 21 -3.25 -17.63 -1.49
C LYS A 21 -2.48 -16.46 -0.89
N THR A 22 -2.37 -16.42 0.44
CA THR A 22 -1.76 -15.29 1.15
C THR A 22 -0.24 -15.41 1.35
N ASP A 23 0.36 -16.60 1.16
CA ASP A 23 1.75 -16.86 1.50
C ASP A 23 2.55 -17.38 0.29
N ASN A 24 2.43 -16.64 -0.84
CA ASN A 24 3.19 -16.99 -2.04
C ASN A 24 4.57 -16.36 -2.02
N GLN A 25 5.52 -17.08 -2.58
CA GLN A 25 6.87 -16.59 -2.86
C GLN A 25 7.28 -16.93 -4.28
N LEU A 26 7.91 -15.97 -4.95
CA LEU A 26 8.46 -16.15 -6.29
C LEU A 26 9.95 -15.81 -6.26
N LYS A 27 10.78 -16.67 -6.85
CA LYS A 27 12.22 -16.42 -6.99
C LYS A 27 12.52 -15.58 -8.22
N LEU A 28 13.25 -14.50 -8.03
CA LEU A 28 13.81 -13.68 -9.10
C LEU A 28 15.09 -14.32 -9.66
N SER A 29 15.59 -13.79 -10.78
CA SER A 29 16.77 -14.29 -11.48
C SER A 29 18.05 -14.25 -10.63
N ASP A 30 18.13 -13.29 -9.70
CA ASP A 30 19.24 -13.18 -8.75
C ASP A 30 19.10 -14.07 -7.50
N GLY A 31 18.09 -14.96 -7.48
CA GLY A 31 17.82 -15.93 -6.41
C GLY A 31 17.03 -15.40 -5.24
N ARG A 32 16.73 -14.09 -5.17
CA ARG A 32 15.89 -13.51 -4.12
C ARG A 32 14.43 -13.95 -4.27
N SER A 33 13.76 -14.09 -3.14
CA SER A 33 12.32 -14.30 -3.08
C SER A 33 11.58 -12.98 -2.97
N VAL A 34 10.47 -12.84 -3.70
CA VAL A 34 9.46 -11.79 -3.54
C VAL A 34 8.21 -12.43 -2.99
N GLY A 35 7.73 -11.94 -1.84
CA GLY A 35 6.48 -12.36 -1.23
C GLY A 35 5.29 -11.66 -1.88
N TYR A 36 4.14 -12.35 -1.94
CA TYR A 36 2.91 -11.75 -2.44
C TYR A 36 1.68 -12.54 -1.99
N ALA A 37 0.53 -11.90 -2.05
CA ALA A 37 -0.77 -12.54 -1.89
C ALA A 37 -1.64 -12.31 -3.13
N GLU A 38 -2.58 -13.21 -3.40
CA GLU A 38 -3.53 -13.09 -4.50
C GLU A 38 -4.95 -13.09 -3.95
N TYR A 39 -5.79 -12.18 -4.47
CA TYR A 39 -7.18 -12.01 -4.13
C TYR A 39 -8.03 -11.92 -5.39
N GLY A 40 -9.31 -12.26 -5.28
CA GLY A 40 -10.27 -12.22 -6.36
C GLY A 40 -10.18 -13.42 -7.30
N ASP A 41 -10.46 -13.20 -8.59
CA ASP A 41 -10.51 -14.25 -9.62
C ASP A 41 -9.10 -14.59 -10.13
N PRO A 42 -8.58 -15.82 -9.90
CA PRO A 42 -7.25 -16.22 -10.38
C PRO A 42 -7.08 -16.14 -11.90
N MET A 43 -8.19 -16.18 -12.66
CA MET A 43 -8.20 -16.08 -14.13
C MET A 43 -8.57 -14.68 -14.61
N GLY A 44 -8.78 -13.74 -13.68
CA GLY A 44 -9.19 -12.39 -13.95
C GLY A 44 -8.07 -11.50 -14.50
N LYS A 45 -8.41 -10.25 -14.82
CA LYS A 45 -7.46 -9.23 -15.27
C LYS A 45 -6.45 -8.94 -14.16
N PRO A 46 -5.13 -9.01 -14.43
CA PRO A 46 -4.12 -8.84 -13.40
C PRO A 46 -3.99 -7.37 -12.97
N VAL A 47 -4.02 -7.16 -11.65
CA VAL A 47 -3.80 -5.88 -10.98
C VAL A 47 -2.69 -6.06 -9.97
N LEU A 48 -1.52 -5.46 -10.17
CA LEU A 48 -0.48 -5.41 -9.16
C LEU A 48 -0.78 -4.28 -8.17
N HIS A 49 -0.97 -4.65 -6.93
CA HIS A 49 -1.24 -3.72 -5.83
C HIS A 49 0.05 -3.47 -5.04
N PHE A 50 0.44 -2.21 -4.93
CA PHE A 50 1.58 -1.79 -4.12
C PHE A 50 1.09 -1.23 -2.80
N HIS A 51 1.35 -1.98 -1.74
CA HIS A 51 0.85 -1.71 -0.39
C HIS A 51 1.39 -0.39 0.20
N GLY A 52 0.66 0.17 1.15
CA GLY A 52 1.03 1.36 1.92
C GLY A 52 2.20 1.13 2.89
N PHE A 53 2.23 1.92 4.00
CA PHE A 53 3.34 1.88 4.95
C PHE A 53 2.88 2.27 6.38
N PRO A 54 3.23 1.49 7.42
CA PRO A 54 3.77 0.11 7.34
C PRO A 54 2.66 -0.88 6.96
N SER A 55 2.91 -1.67 5.94
CA SER A 55 1.95 -2.62 5.40
C SER A 55 2.64 -3.80 4.71
N SER A 56 1.88 -4.80 4.26
CA SER A 56 2.37 -6.01 3.64
C SER A 56 1.36 -6.58 2.64
N ARG A 57 1.60 -7.81 2.16
CA ARG A 57 0.70 -8.55 1.29
C ARG A 57 -0.74 -8.69 1.80
N PHE A 58 -0.96 -8.47 3.10
CA PHE A 58 -2.30 -8.51 3.70
C PHE A 58 -3.14 -7.25 3.46
N GLU A 59 -2.64 -6.26 2.74
CA GLU A 59 -3.43 -5.11 2.29
C GLU A 59 -4.38 -5.51 1.16
N GLY A 60 -5.55 -5.94 1.51
CA GLY A 60 -6.55 -6.55 0.63
C GLY A 60 -7.17 -7.80 1.27
N HIS A 61 -6.62 -8.26 2.39
CA HIS A 61 -7.11 -9.45 3.11
C HIS A 61 -8.41 -9.14 3.87
N ARG A 62 -9.43 -8.78 3.11
CA ARG A 62 -10.77 -8.47 3.57
C ARG A 62 -11.80 -9.17 2.69
N PRO A 63 -12.77 -9.92 3.24
CA PRO A 63 -13.75 -10.68 2.46
C PRO A 63 -14.47 -9.83 1.42
N THR A 64 -14.93 -8.63 1.79
CA THR A 64 -15.61 -7.71 0.87
C THR A 64 -14.74 -7.29 -0.31
N MET A 65 -13.44 -7.06 -0.11
CA MET A 65 -12.51 -6.69 -1.19
C MET A 65 -12.27 -7.86 -2.13
N ASP A 66 -12.15 -9.06 -1.59
CA ASP A 66 -11.99 -10.30 -2.36
C ASP A 66 -13.24 -10.63 -3.19
N GLU A 67 -14.43 -10.49 -2.60
CA GLU A 67 -15.72 -10.65 -3.29
C GLU A 67 -15.88 -9.64 -4.44
N ILE A 68 -15.52 -8.36 -4.23
CA ILE A 68 -15.55 -7.32 -5.24
C ILE A 68 -14.59 -7.68 -6.38
N ALA A 69 -13.35 -8.06 -6.06
CA ALA A 69 -12.35 -8.44 -7.06
C ALA A 69 -12.81 -9.65 -7.87
N THR A 70 -13.39 -10.67 -7.22
CA THR A 70 -13.96 -11.84 -7.90
C THR A 70 -15.08 -11.44 -8.85
N ARG A 71 -16.03 -10.62 -8.41
CA ARG A 71 -17.18 -10.15 -9.22
C ARG A 71 -16.73 -9.32 -10.43
N LEU A 72 -15.67 -8.56 -10.30
CA LEU A 72 -15.10 -7.74 -11.37
C LEU A 72 -14.14 -8.51 -12.28
N HIS A 73 -13.98 -9.82 -12.09
CA HIS A 73 -12.99 -10.64 -12.78
C HIS A 73 -11.58 -10.03 -12.73
N ALA A 74 -11.18 -9.56 -11.55
CA ALA A 74 -9.86 -9.02 -11.26
C ALA A 74 -9.03 -10.03 -10.46
N ARG A 75 -7.78 -10.23 -10.88
CA ARG A 75 -6.74 -10.94 -10.11
C ARG A 75 -5.86 -9.88 -9.44
N VAL A 76 -6.15 -9.58 -8.19
CA VAL A 76 -5.40 -8.59 -7.42
C VAL A 76 -4.20 -9.27 -6.75
N ILE A 77 -3.00 -8.83 -7.08
CA ILE A 77 -1.73 -9.38 -6.60
C ILE A 77 -1.05 -8.32 -5.76
N VAL A 78 -1.05 -8.49 -4.44
CA VAL A 78 -0.38 -7.57 -3.50
C VAL A 78 1.08 -7.98 -3.37
N VAL A 79 1.98 -7.18 -3.92
CA VAL A 79 3.41 -7.48 -4.02
C VAL A 79 4.16 -6.84 -2.86
N GLU A 80 4.92 -7.64 -2.12
CA GLU A 80 5.74 -7.14 -1.01
C GLU A 80 7.08 -6.58 -1.48
N ARG A 81 7.40 -5.38 -1.02
CA ARG A 81 8.68 -4.72 -1.30
C ARG A 81 9.85 -5.44 -0.65
N PRO A 82 11.10 -5.25 -1.13
CA PRO A 82 12.28 -5.92 -0.57
C PRO A 82 12.45 -5.73 0.93
N GLY A 83 12.49 -6.84 1.66
CA GLY A 83 12.62 -6.87 3.12
C GLY A 83 11.31 -6.69 3.90
N ILE A 84 10.17 -6.62 3.23
CA ILE A 84 8.83 -6.65 3.82
C ILE A 84 8.27 -8.06 3.73
N GLY A 85 7.56 -8.51 4.77
CA GLY A 85 6.86 -9.79 4.80
C GLY A 85 7.76 -10.96 4.44
N LEU A 86 7.42 -11.67 3.39
CA LEU A 86 8.16 -12.83 2.88
C LEU A 86 9.29 -12.47 1.90
N SER A 87 9.41 -11.19 1.51
CA SER A 87 10.41 -10.74 0.53
C SER A 87 11.82 -10.65 1.12
N ASP A 88 12.81 -11.14 0.39
CA ASP A 88 14.21 -11.00 0.77
C ASP A 88 14.66 -9.54 0.70
N TYR A 89 15.49 -9.14 1.68
CA TYR A 89 16.01 -7.78 1.74
C TYR A 89 17.10 -7.53 0.71
N LYS A 90 16.93 -6.50 -0.11
CA LYS A 90 17.97 -5.86 -0.90
C LYS A 90 17.70 -4.36 -0.98
N PRO A 91 18.71 -3.49 -0.81
CA PRO A 91 18.53 -2.06 -1.07
C PRO A 91 18.08 -1.82 -2.51
N TYR A 92 17.15 -0.89 -2.67
CA TYR A 92 16.62 -0.46 -3.96
C TYR A 92 16.26 1.03 -3.90
N THR A 93 15.90 1.61 -5.04
CA THR A 93 15.39 2.98 -5.15
C THR A 93 13.98 2.96 -5.73
N ILE A 94 13.23 4.05 -5.57
CA ILE A 94 11.90 4.16 -6.17
C ILE A 94 11.99 3.99 -7.69
N ALA A 95 12.97 4.64 -8.35
CA ALA A 95 13.19 4.53 -9.79
C ALA A 95 13.63 3.13 -10.27
N SER A 96 14.18 2.28 -9.40
CA SER A 96 14.55 0.89 -9.73
C SER A 96 13.45 -0.14 -9.41
N TRP A 97 12.38 0.25 -8.72
CA TRP A 97 11.26 -0.64 -8.42
C TRP A 97 10.63 -1.28 -9.66
N PRO A 98 10.42 -0.55 -10.78
CA PRO A 98 9.86 -1.16 -11.99
C PRO A 98 10.67 -2.33 -12.55
N ASP A 99 11.99 -2.39 -12.32
CA ASP A 99 12.82 -3.52 -12.78
C ASP A 99 12.45 -4.81 -12.01
N ILE A 100 12.19 -4.67 -10.70
CA ILE A 100 11.72 -5.78 -9.86
C ILE A 100 10.31 -6.22 -10.30
N VAL A 101 9.43 -5.24 -10.60
CA VAL A 101 8.06 -5.51 -11.07
C VAL A 101 8.07 -6.23 -12.41
N MET A 102 8.94 -5.85 -13.34
CA MET A 102 9.07 -6.52 -14.64
C MET A 102 9.47 -7.99 -14.46
N GLU A 103 10.51 -8.25 -13.69
CA GLU A 103 10.99 -9.59 -13.43
C GLU A 103 9.93 -10.45 -12.72
N PHE A 104 9.21 -9.87 -11.74
CA PHE A 104 8.11 -10.51 -11.06
C PHE A 104 6.94 -10.83 -12.00
N ALA A 105 6.54 -9.88 -12.84
CA ALA A 105 5.46 -10.07 -13.81
C ALA A 105 5.79 -11.13 -14.87
N ASP A 106 7.03 -11.12 -15.37
CA ASP A 106 7.50 -12.10 -16.37
C ASP A 106 7.49 -13.53 -15.78
N ALA A 107 7.90 -13.69 -14.52
CA ALA A 107 7.86 -14.99 -13.84
C ALA A 107 6.43 -15.49 -13.59
N LEU A 108 5.46 -14.58 -13.39
CA LEU A 108 4.02 -14.90 -13.35
C LEU A 108 3.37 -14.98 -14.75
N ARG A 109 4.13 -14.76 -15.83
CA ARG A 109 3.65 -14.73 -17.23
C ARG A 109 2.57 -13.69 -17.46
N LEU A 110 2.68 -12.54 -16.80
CA LEU A 110 1.79 -11.40 -17.00
C LEU A 110 2.36 -10.52 -18.11
N ASP A 111 1.74 -10.51 -19.28
CA ASP A 111 2.16 -9.63 -20.39
C ASP A 111 1.85 -8.18 -20.10
N ARG A 112 0.59 -7.88 -19.76
CA ARG A 112 0.14 -6.54 -19.36
C ARG A 112 -0.72 -6.62 -18.10
N PHE A 113 -0.65 -5.58 -17.27
CA PHE A 113 -1.35 -5.54 -15.98
C PHE A 113 -1.70 -4.10 -15.58
N ALA A 114 -2.73 -3.93 -14.78
CA ALA A 114 -2.97 -2.67 -14.10
C ALA A 114 -2.08 -2.55 -12.87
N VAL A 115 -1.78 -1.33 -12.45
CA VAL A 115 -1.09 -1.04 -11.18
C VAL A 115 -1.94 -0.12 -10.32
N MET A 116 -2.07 -0.44 -9.04
CA MET A 116 -2.68 0.42 -8.05
C MET A 116 -1.80 0.50 -6.81
N GLY A 117 -1.87 1.61 -6.10
CA GLY A 117 -1.10 1.77 -4.87
C GLY A 117 -1.77 2.73 -3.92
N VAL A 118 -1.79 2.35 -2.64
CA VAL A 118 -2.39 3.13 -1.56
C VAL A 118 -1.28 3.83 -0.78
N SER A 119 -1.50 5.09 -0.40
CA SER A 119 -0.57 5.82 0.48
C SER A 119 0.86 5.84 -0.10
N SER A 120 1.85 5.37 0.65
CA SER A 120 3.24 5.17 0.20
C SER A 120 3.37 4.28 -1.05
N GLY A 121 2.38 3.43 -1.36
CA GLY A 121 2.34 2.62 -2.58
C GLY A 121 2.26 3.44 -3.86
N GLY A 122 1.70 4.66 -3.78
CA GLY A 122 1.48 5.53 -4.94
C GLY A 122 2.75 5.93 -5.69
N LYS A 123 3.87 6.15 -5.01
CA LYS A 123 5.16 6.46 -5.65
C LYS A 123 5.67 5.33 -6.56
N TYR A 124 5.36 4.10 -6.21
CA TYR A 124 5.74 2.92 -6.99
C TYR A 124 4.85 2.73 -8.22
N VAL A 125 3.57 3.15 -8.13
CA VAL A 125 2.70 3.26 -9.30
C VAL A 125 3.26 4.29 -10.29
N ALA A 126 3.62 5.48 -9.80
CA ALA A 126 4.21 6.53 -10.62
C ALA A 126 5.52 6.08 -11.28
N ALA A 127 6.39 5.36 -10.55
CA ALA A 127 7.62 4.79 -11.09
C ALA A 127 7.36 3.78 -12.22
N CYS A 128 6.36 2.90 -12.06
CA CYS A 128 5.97 1.95 -13.10
C CYS A 128 5.38 2.67 -14.33
N ALA A 129 4.50 3.63 -14.11
CA ALA A 129 3.91 4.45 -15.17
C ALA A 129 4.96 5.28 -15.95
N TRP A 130 6.06 5.67 -15.29
CA TRP A 130 7.20 6.34 -15.91
C TRP A 130 8.06 5.38 -16.73
N LYS A 131 8.48 4.26 -16.15
CA LYS A 131 9.55 3.43 -16.72
C LYS A 131 9.08 2.31 -17.63
N ILE A 132 7.89 1.74 -17.34
CA ILE A 132 7.35 0.57 -18.04
C ILE A 132 5.91 0.78 -18.56
N PRO A 133 5.55 1.96 -19.10
CA PRO A 133 4.17 2.26 -19.50
C PRO A 133 3.59 1.27 -20.52
N GLN A 134 4.44 0.64 -21.35
CA GLN A 134 4.02 -0.36 -22.34
C GLN A 134 3.44 -1.64 -21.70
N ARG A 135 3.79 -1.95 -20.46
CA ARG A 135 3.29 -3.11 -19.70
C ARG A 135 2.03 -2.76 -18.88
N ILE A 136 1.72 -1.48 -18.73
CA ILE A 136 0.64 -1.02 -17.85
C ILE A 136 -0.63 -0.80 -18.67
N THR A 137 -1.75 -1.38 -18.22
CA THR A 137 -3.09 -1.17 -18.79
C THR A 137 -3.78 0.04 -18.18
N ALA A 138 -3.66 0.21 -16.87
CA ALA A 138 -4.16 1.34 -16.11
C ALA A 138 -3.30 1.59 -14.87
N ALA A 139 -3.23 2.83 -14.39
CA ALA A 139 -2.47 3.21 -13.20
C ALA A 139 -3.34 4.05 -12.27
N ALA A 140 -3.36 3.70 -10.97
CA ALA A 140 -4.14 4.40 -9.95
C ALA A 140 -3.36 4.60 -8.66
N ILE A 141 -3.40 5.83 -8.15
CA ILE A 141 -2.81 6.25 -6.88
C ILE A 141 -3.95 6.68 -5.96
N ILE A 142 -4.06 6.03 -4.81
CA ILE A 142 -5.12 6.24 -3.82
C ILE A 142 -4.50 6.82 -2.56
N SER A 143 -4.94 8.00 -2.14
CA SER A 143 -4.42 8.70 -0.94
C SER A 143 -2.88 8.70 -0.91
N GLY A 144 -2.24 8.99 -2.08
CA GLY A 144 -0.80 8.79 -2.25
C GLY A 144 0.05 9.96 -1.76
N THR A 145 1.29 9.66 -1.35
CA THR A 145 2.33 10.66 -1.08
C THR A 145 2.77 11.34 -2.38
N CYS A 146 3.18 12.61 -2.31
CA CYS A 146 3.83 13.32 -3.42
C CYS A 146 5.36 13.41 -3.21
N PRO A 147 6.15 13.64 -4.28
CA PRO A 147 7.58 13.92 -4.14
C PRO A 147 7.80 15.18 -3.30
N TYR A 148 8.56 15.08 -2.21
CA TYR A 148 8.77 16.20 -1.29
C TYR A 148 9.75 17.27 -1.80
N ASP A 149 10.33 17.09 -2.96
CA ASP A 149 11.11 18.11 -3.69
C ASP A 149 10.24 18.99 -4.59
N LEU A 150 8.94 18.67 -4.74
CA LEU A 150 8.00 19.54 -5.43
C LEU A 150 7.62 20.77 -4.59
N PRO A 151 7.32 21.92 -5.24
CA PRO A 151 6.88 23.12 -4.55
C PRO A 151 5.64 22.88 -3.67
N GLY A 152 5.71 23.29 -2.42
CA GLY A 152 4.60 23.16 -1.46
C GLY A 152 4.41 21.78 -0.87
N ALA A 153 5.24 20.80 -1.24
CA ALA A 153 5.09 19.42 -0.75
C ALA A 153 5.62 19.25 0.70
N LYS A 154 6.73 19.91 1.04
CA LYS A 154 7.31 19.83 2.38
C LYS A 154 6.40 20.41 3.47
N GLU A 155 5.62 21.42 3.11
CA GLU A 155 4.66 22.07 3.98
C GLU A 155 3.47 21.18 4.36
N THR A 156 3.28 20.07 3.67
CA THR A 156 2.25 19.07 3.99
C THR A 156 2.71 18.07 5.05
N LEU A 157 4.01 18.04 5.37
CA LEU A 157 4.58 17.11 6.35
C LEU A 157 4.23 17.53 7.78
N SER A 158 3.80 16.57 8.57
CA SER A 158 3.70 16.77 10.01
C SER A 158 5.09 16.93 10.66
N ARG A 159 5.13 17.51 11.86
CA ARG A 159 6.36 17.56 12.65
C ARG A 159 6.90 16.17 12.96
N ARG A 160 5.98 15.20 13.19
CA ARG A 160 6.32 13.80 13.44
C ARG A 160 7.02 13.18 12.23
N ASP A 161 6.44 13.35 11.03
CA ASP A 161 7.04 12.79 9.80
C ASP A 161 8.41 13.39 9.53
N THR A 162 8.54 14.70 9.67
CA THR A 162 9.84 15.39 9.51
C THR A 162 10.91 14.83 10.47
N GLN A 163 10.54 14.56 11.74
CA GLN A 163 11.45 13.97 12.71
C GLN A 163 11.82 12.52 12.37
N LEU A 164 10.84 11.70 11.95
CA LEU A 164 11.07 10.31 11.58
C LEU A 164 11.91 10.19 10.30
N TYR A 165 11.71 11.06 9.32
CA TYR A 165 12.55 11.12 8.12
C TYR A 165 13.99 11.52 8.45
N ALA A 166 14.18 12.52 9.32
CA ALA A 166 15.50 12.89 9.80
C ALA A 166 16.17 11.74 10.56
N LEU A 167 15.41 11.00 11.35
CA LEU A 167 15.89 9.82 12.07
C LEU A 167 16.30 8.69 11.12
N ALA A 168 15.51 8.43 10.08
CA ALA A 168 15.78 7.42 9.05
C ALA A 168 17.10 7.70 8.31
N ASP A 169 17.43 8.97 8.11
CA ASP A 169 18.65 9.38 7.44
C ASP A 169 19.87 9.43 8.38
N LYS A 170 19.72 10.04 9.57
CA LYS A 170 20.85 10.34 10.48
C LYS A 170 21.16 9.23 11.48
N ALA A 171 20.14 8.47 11.91
CA ALA A 171 20.30 7.41 12.91
C ALA A 171 19.42 6.19 12.60
N PRO A 172 19.63 5.50 11.46
CA PRO A 172 18.78 4.39 11.02
C PRO A 172 18.77 3.21 12.03
N TRP A 173 19.80 3.07 12.83
CA TRP A 173 19.84 2.06 13.89
C TRP A 173 18.81 2.35 14.99
N LEU A 174 18.62 3.62 15.37
CA LEU A 174 17.65 4.04 16.39
C LEU A 174 16.22 3.87 15.85
N LEU A 175 15.96 4.25 14.59
CA LEU A 175 14.69 3.97 13.93
C LEU A 175 14.39 2.47 13.97
N ARG A 176 15.36 1.61 13.64
CA ARG A 176 15.16 0.16 13.68
C ARG A 176 14.84 -0.37 15.08
N LEU A 177 15.41 0.21 16.12
CA LEU A 177 15.08 -0.13 17.51
C LEU A 177 13.64 0.26 17.86
N MET A 178 13.19 1.45 17.44
CA MET A 178 11.81 1.88 17.61
C MET A 178 10.83 0.95 16.85
N LEU A 179 11.13 0.64 15.60
CA LEU A 179 10.34 -0.28 14.78
C LEU A 179 10.32 -1.70 15.38
N TRP A 180 11.40 -2.16 15.99
CA TRP A 180 11.42 -3.45 16.69
C TRP A 180 10.44 -3.46 17.86
N LYS A 181 10.35 -2.35 18.63
CA LYS A 181 9.38 -2.21 19.71
C LYS A 181 7.95 -2.25 19.16
N VAL A 182 7.66 -1.50 18.09
CA VAL A 182 6.35 -1.52 17.40
C VAL A 182 5.99 -2.94 16.96
N ALA A 183 6.90 -3.63 16.28
CA ALA A 183 6.70 -5.01 15.82
C ALA A 183 6.42 -5.99 16.98
N ARG A 184 7.15 -5.85 18.08
CA ARG A 184 6.95 -6.68 19.27
C ARG A 184 5.60 -6.43 19.93
N ASP A 185 5.21 -5.15 20.06
CA ASP A 185 3.97 -4.78 20.73
C ASP A 185 2.75 -5.17 19.86
N ALA A 186 2.83 -5.00 18.53
CA ALA A 186 1.82 -5.44 17.58
C ALA A 186 1.57 -6.96 17.61
N ARG A 187 2.64 -7.77 17.71
CA ARG A 187 2.52 -9.24 17.84
C ARG A 187 1.88 -9.70 19.14
N LYS A 188 2.05 -8.92 20.23
CA LYS A 188 1.49 -9.25 21.54
C LYS A 188 0.04 -8.81 21.69
N ASN A 189 -0.26 -7.66 21.14
CA ASN A 189 -1.58 -7.06 21.23
C ASN A 189 -1.93 -6.40 19.89
N PHE A 190 -2.77 -7.06 19.15
CA PHE A 190 -3.22 -6.62 17.84
C PHE A 190 -3.90 -5.23 17.88
N SER A 191 -4.62 -4.92 18.97
CA SER A 191 -5.22 -3.61 19.17
C SER A 191 -4.18 -2.49 19.32
N SER A 192 -2.92 -2.81 19.66
CA SER A 192 -1.86 -1.79 19.71
C SER A 192 -1.52 -1.19 18.35
N VAL A 193 -1.83 -1.92 17.27
CA VAL A 193 -1.68 -1.41 15.90
C VAL A 193 -2.58 -0.20 15.67
N LEU A 194 -3.80 -0.22 16.22
CA LEU A 194 -4.75 0.88 16.06
C LEU A 194 -4.24 2.18 16.70
N SER A 195 -3.38 2.07 17.72
CA SER A 195 -2.75 3.26 18.33
C SER A 195 -1.76 3.99 17.41
N LEU A 196 -1.37 3.37 16.29
CA LEU A 196 -0.57 4.04 15.25
C LEU A 196 -1.41 5.01 14.41
N PHE A 197 -2.74 4.86 14.46
CA PHE A 197 -3.74 5.62 13.68
C PHE A 197 -4.67 6.43 14.57
N THR A 198 -4.14 7.08 15.61
CA THR A 198 -4.96 7.84 16.59
C THR A 198 -5.38 9.21 16.08
N GLU A 199 -4.60 9.80 15.19
CA GLU A 199 -4.87 11.10 14.59
C GLU A 199 -5.41 10.89 13.17
N VAL A 200 -6.68 10.47 13.07
CA VAL A 200 -7.37 10.21 11.81
C VAL A 200 -8.75 10.87 11.83
N SER A 201 -9.27 11.18 10.66
CA SER A 201 -10.56 11.81 10.44
C SER A 201 -11.74 10.96 10.94
N GLU A 202 -12.91 11.57 11.11
CA GLU A 202 -14.11 10.82 11.54
C GLU A 202 -14.49 9.69 10.56
N PRO A 203 -14.49 9.86 9.22
CA PRO A 203 -14.70 8.74 8.30
C PRO A 203 -13.74 7.58 8.51
N ASP A 204 -12.47 7.88 8.78
CA ASP A 204 -11.45 6.86 9.05
C ASP A 204 -11.70 6.12 10.37
N LYS A 205 -12.14 6.84 11.42
CA LYS A 205 -12.53 6.21 12.70
C LYS A 205 -13.69 5.24 12.51
N VAL A 206 -14.68 5.63 11.70
CA VAL A 206 -15.82 4.77 11.36
C VAL A 206 -15.33 3.52 10.61
N ALA A 207 -14.47 3.67 9.61
CA ALA A 207 -13.88 2.54 8.89
C ALA A 207 -13.08 1.62 9.83
N LEU A 208 -12.22 2.18 10.67
CA LEU A 208 -11.42 1.44 11.65
C LEU A 208 -12.25 0.82 12.79
N SER A 209 -13.51 1.20 12.99
CA SER A 209 -14.39 0.54 13.95
C SER A 209 -14.91 -0.82 13.50
N GLN A 210 -14.80 -1.13 12.20
CA GLN A 210 -15.25 -2.40 11.63
C GLN A 210 -14.28 -3.53 11.99
N PRO A 211 -14.73 -4.67 12.54
CA PRO A 211 -13.85 -5.74 13.03
C PRO A 211 -12.95 -6.35 11.95
N ASP A 212 -13.46 -6.49 10.72
CA ASP A 212 -12.70 -7.02 9.58
C ASP A 212 -11.61 -6.04 9.10
N VAL A 213 -11.87 -4.73 9.15
CA VAL A 213 -10.87 -3.69 8.87
C VAL A 213 -9.78 -3.69 9.94
N GLN A 214 -10.16 -3.75 11.23
CA GLN A 214 -9.18 -3.83 12.32
C GLN A 214 -8.27 -5.05 12.16
N ARG A 215 -8.84 -6.21 11.84
CA ARG A 215 -8.06 -7.42 11.62
C ARG A 215 -7.10 -7.26 10.44
N MET A 216 -7.58 -6.78 9.30
CA MET A 216 -6.72 -6.54 8.13
C MET A 216 -5.55 -5.61 8.47
N PHE A 217 -5.81 -4.49 9.16
CA PHE A 217 -4.76 -3.55 9.57
C PHE A 217 -3.73 -4.19 10.50
N GLY A 218 -4.17 -5.01 11.44
CA GLY A 218 -3.26 -5.73 12.30
C GLY A 218 -2.40 -6.74 11.54
N GLU A 219 -2.99 -7.54 10.65
CA GLU A 219 -2.28 -8.50 9.80
C GLU A 219 -1.27 -7.79 8.88
N MET A 220 -1.66 -6.66 8.27
CA MET A 220 -0.79 -5.83 7.45
C MET A 220 0.47 -5.39 8.20
N VAL A 221 0.29 -4.82 9.39
CA VAL A 221 1.41 -4.29 10.19
C VAL A 221 2.28 -5.43 10.74
N VAL A 222 1.66 -6.49 11.28
CA VAL A 222 2.42 -7.65 11.78
C VAL A 222 3.19 -8.32 10.64
N GLY A 223 2.54 -8.50 9.49
CA GLY A 223 3.15 -9.07 8.28
C GLY A 223 4.36 -8.27 7.80
N ALA A 224 4.28 -6.94 7.84
CA ALA A 224 5.39 -6.08 7.42
C ALA A 224 6.73 -6.39 8.14
N PHE A 225 6.65 -6.92 9.37
CA PHE A 225 7.82 -7.21 10.20
C PHE A 225 8.21 -8.69 10.24
N GLU A 226 7.67 -9.56 9.41
CA GLU A 226 7.99 -11.01 9.45
C GLU A 226 9.49 -11.27 9.32
N ARG A 227 10.18 -10.55 8.43
CA ARG A 227 11.65 -10.61 8.25
C ARG A 227 12.41 -9.54 9.01
N GLY A 228 11.79 -8.93 10.01
CA GLY A 228 12.40 -7.91 10.89
C GLY A 228 12.18 -6.48 10.41
N THR A 229 13.05 -5.56 10.79
CA THR A 229 12.83 -4.11 10.68
C THR A 229 13.58 -3.45 9.52
N ARG A 230 14.41 -4.19 8.76
CA ARG A 230 15.31 -3.57 7.75
C ARG A 230 14.52 -3.03 6.56
N GLY A 231 13.53 -3.79 6.06
CA GLY A 231 12.68 -3.37 4.94
C GLY A 231 11.84 -2.15 5.32
N VAL A 232 11.18 -2.20 6.47
CA VAL A 232 10.36 -1.09 6.98
C VAL A 232 11.19 0.18 7.21
N ALA A 233 12.43 0.04 7.73
CA ALA A 233 13.34 1.17 7.89
C ALA A 233 13.83 1.74 6.53
N LEU A 234 13.98 0.89 5.51
CA LEU A 234 14.28 1.34 4.16
C LEU A 234 13.12 2.12 3.54
N ASP A 235 11.89 1.68 3.75
CA ASP A 235 10.70 2.42 3.29
C ASP A 235 10.67 3.84 3.90
N TRP A 236 10.89 4.00 5.21
CA TRP A 236 11.03 5.31 5.86
C TRP A 236 12.09 6.19 5.19
N LYS A 237 13.23 5.59 4.85
CA LYS A 237 14.30 6.32 4.17
C LYS A 237 13.89 6.75 2.75
N LEU A 238 13.17 5.90 2.03
CA LEU A 238 12.71 6.18 0.67
C LEU A 238 11.59 7.24 0.64
N GLU A 239 10.75 7.34 1.68
CA GLU A 239 9.76 8.42 1.78
C GLU A 239 10.40 9.80 1.72
N ALA A 240 11.54 9.99 2.38
CA ALA A 240 12.25 11.26 2.48
C ALA A 240 13.13 11.59 1.27
N ARG A 241 13.29 10.67 0.33
CA ARG A 241 14.21 10.83 -0.82
C ARG A 241 13.49 11.28 -2.08
N PRO A 242 14.17 12.02 -2.96
CA PRO A 242 13.69 12.25 -4.33
C PRO A 242 13.39 10.91 -5.01
N TRP A 243 12.34 10.86 -5.82
CA TRP A 243 11.92 9.62 -6.46
C TRP A 243 12.88 9.16 -7.56
N GLY A 244 13.75 10.05 -8.05
CA GLY A 244 14.77 9.75 -9.06
C GLY A 244 14.27 9.84 -10.50
N PHE A 245 13.07 10.39 -10.71
CA PHE A 245 12.48 10.74 -12.01
C PHE A 245 11.52 11.91 -11.83
N SER A 246 11.16 12.57 -12.92
CA SER A 246 10.18 13.65 -12.90
C SER A 246 8.78 13.13 -13.19
N LEU A 247 7.76 13.57 -12.41
CA LEU A 247 6.36 13.26 -12.70
C LEU A 247 5.92 13.80 -14.07
N GLN A 248 6.55 14.85 -14.56
CA GLN A 248 6.30 15.40 -15.90
C GLN A 248 6.71 14.45 -17.03
N GLU A 249 7.54 13.46 -16.76
CA GLU A 249 7.94 12.42 -17.72
C GLU A 249 6.93 11.26 -17.79
N VAL A 250 5.98 11.18 -16.88
CA VAL A 250 4.92 10.15 -16.87
C VAL A 250 3.88 10.50 -17.93
N ARG A 251 3.92 9.83 -19.09
CA ARG A 251 3.09 10.16 -20.26
C ARG A 251 1.75 9.42 -20.30
N MET A 252 1.61 8.28 -19.63
CA MET A 252 0.34 7.58 -19.58
C MET A 252 -0.64 8.25 -18.61
N PRO A 253 -1.97 8.07 -18.79
CA PRO A 253 -2.95 8.54 -17.82
C PRO A 253 -2.77 7.84 -16.46
N VAL A 254 -2.86 8.63 -15.38
CA VAL A 254 -2.81 8.13 -14.01
C VAL A 254 -4.03 8.64 -13.25
N HIS A 255 -4.80 7.72 -12.67
CA HIS A 255 -5.88 8.08 -11.75
C HIS A 255 -5.29 8.51 -10.42
N ILE A 256 -5.76 9.65 -9.90
CA ILE A 256 -5.42 10.18 -8.57
C ILE A 256 -6.72 10.28 -7.78
N TRP A 257 -6.84 9.48 -6.74
CA TRP A 257 -8.00 9.49 -5.85
C TRP A 257 -7.55 9.85 -4.44
N HIS A 258 -8.21 10.82 -3.82
CA HIS A 258 -7.81 11.31 -2.50
C HIS A 258 -9.03 11.78 -1.71
N GLY A 259 -9.07 11.45 -0.42
CA GLY A 259 -10.10 11.94 0.50
C GLY A 259 -9.83 13.39 0.91
N GLU A 260 -10.87 14.24 0.92
CA GLU A 260 -10.70 15.64 1.33
C GLU A 260 -10.49 15.78 2.84
N GLN A 261 -10.92 14.76 3.62
CA GLN A 261 -10.75 14.69 5.07
C GLN A 261 -9.54 13.83 5.48
N ASP A 262 -8.60 13.59 4.57
CA ASP A 262 -7.38 12.83 4.88
C ASP A 262 -6.46 13.66 5.80
N GLU A 263 -6.38 13.25 7.07
CA GLU A 263 -5.52 13.86 8.09
C GLU A 263 -4.13 13.21 8.17
N LEU A 264 -3.97 11.99 7.62
CA LEU A 264 -2.66 11.32 7.55
C LEU A 264 -1.80 11.89 6.42
N LEU A 265 -2.38 12.05 5.24
CA LEU A 265 -1.76 12.68 4.08
C LEU A 265 -2.72 13.75 3.54
N PRO A 266 -2.52 15.03 3.92
CA PRO A 266 -3.45 16.08 3.54
C PRO A 266 -3.73 16.12 2.03
N ILE A 267 -4.99 16.39 1.63
CA ILE A 267 -5.47 16.45 0.24
C ILE A 267 -4.52 17.22 -0.69
N ARG A 268 -3.79 18.21 -0.13
CA ARG A 268 -2.81 19.00 -0.88
C ARG A 268 -1.73 18.13 -1.53
N GLN A 269 -1.39 16.97 -0.96
CA GLN A 269 -0.46 16.03 -1.60
C GLN A 269 -1.04 15.45 -2.90
N GLY A 270 -2.31 15.02 -2.89
CA GLY A 270 -3.02 14.58 -4.09
C GLY A 270 -3.15 15.67 -5.13
N GLN A 271 -3.41 16.92 -4.71
CA GLN A 271 -3.48 18.09 -5.61
C GLN A 271 -2.13 18.39 -6.25
N ILE A 272 -1.03 18.36 -5.48
CA ILE A 272 0.34 18.55 -6.00
C ILE A 272 0.66 17.47 -7.04
N MET A 273 0.35 16.21 -6.76
CA MET A 273 0.53 15.10 -7.70
C MET A 273 -0.27 15.30 -8.98
N ALA A 274 -1.55 15.64 -8.86
CA ALA A 274 -2.44 15.88 -10.00
C ALA A 274 -1.96 17.01 -10.88
N ASN A 275 -1.40 18.08 -10.30
CA ASN A 275 -0.84 19.20 -11.04
C ASN A 275 0.51 18.88 -11.69
N ALA A 276 1.29 17.98 -11.11
CA ALA A 276 2.61 17.61 -11.62
C ALA A 276 2.56 16.55 -12.75
N LEU A 277 1.54 15.71 -12.77
CA LEU A 277 1.34 14.67 -13.79
C LEU A 277 0.64 15.23 -15.03
N PRO A 278 1.21 15.12 -16.25
CA PRO A 278 0.63 15.71 -17.46
C PRO A 278 -0.76 15.19 -17.82
N ASN A 279 -1.05 13.92 -17.50
CA ASN A 279 -2.28 13.24 -17.84
C ASN A 279 -2.99 12.68 -16.59
N ALA A 280 -2.99 13.45 -15.50
CA ALA A 280 -3.70 13.08 -14.28
C ALA A 280 -5.22 13.07 -14.49
N ARG A 281 -5.88 12.03 -13.97
CA ARG A 281 -7.34 11.92 -13.85
C ARG A 281 -7.68 11.97 -12.37
N ALA A 282 -7.76 13.16 -11.82
CA ALA A 282 -7.97 13.37 -10.39
C ALA A 282 -9.46 13.37 -10.04
N LYS A 283 -9.81 12.68 -8.93
CA LYS A 283 -11.09 12.78 -8.24
C LYS A 283 -10.84 12.87 -6.74
N PHE A 284 -11.42 13.88 -6.13
CA PHE A 284 -11.36 14.12 -4.69
C PHE A 284 -12.71 13.80 -4.07
N TYR A 285 -12.69 13.17 -2.89
CA TYR A 285 -13.89 12.64 -2.23
C TYR A 285 -14.18 13.45 -0.95
N PRO A 286 -15.22 14.29 -0.93
CA PRO A 286 -15.44 15.26 0.15
C PRO A 286 -15.65 14.66 1.53
N ASN A 287 -16.19 13.44 1.61
CA ASN A 287 -16.57 12.79 2.85
C ASN A 287 -15.65 11.63 3.25
N GLU A 288 -14.49 11.50 2.60
CA GLU A 288 -13.57 10.41 2.86
C GLU A 288 -12.24 10.90 3.43
N GLY A 289 -11.66 10.07 4.28
CA GLY A 289 -10.30 10.21 4.80
C GLY A 289 -9.30 9.33 4.06
N HIS A 290 -8.22 8.98 4.75
CA HIS A 290 -7.13 8.16 4.22
C HIS A 290 -7.53 6.69 4.02
N ILE A 291 -8.20 6.14 5.03
CA ILE A 291 -8.57 4.74 5.13
C ILE A 291 -9.95 4.51 4.51
N SER A 292 -10.90 5.35 4.88
CA SER A 292 -12.29 5.23 4.49
C SER A 292 -12.49 5.28 2.98
N LEU A 293 -11.69 6.06 2.27
CA LEU A 293 -11.73 6.12 0.81
C LEU A 293 -11.59 4.72 0.18
N THR A 294 -10.56 3.98 0.56
CA THR A 294 -10.38 2.63 0.03
C THR A 294 -11.46 1.67 0.54
N MET A 295 -11.85 1.78 1.81
CA MET A 295 -12.81 0.85 2.41
C MET A 295 -14.22 1.01 1.85
N ASN A 296 -14.64 2.23 1.55
CA ASN A 296 -16.00 2.56 1.10
C ASN A 296 -16.16 2.53 -0.44
N HIS A 297 -15.07 2.78 -1.18
CA HIS A 297 -15.11 2.95 -2.64
C HIS A 297 -14.32 1.89 -3.41
N TYR A 298 -13.88 0.80 -2.79
CA TYR A 298 -13.03 -0.20 -3.44
C TYR A 298 -13.62 -0.74 -4.76
N ASP A 299 -14.92 -0.91 -4.83
CA ASP A 299 -15.64 -1.32 -6.04
C ASP A 299 -15.45 -0.33 -7.19
N GLU A 300 -15.72 0.95 -6.94
CA GLU A 300 -15.53 2.02 -7.92
C GLU A 300 -14.07 2.11 -8.38
N LEU A 301 -13.14 2.10 -7.40
CA LEU A 301 -11.71 2.25 -7.65
C LEU A 301 -11.16 1.09 -8.49
N LEU A 302 -11.53 -0.14 -8.15
CA LEU A 302 -11.08 -1.33 -8.88
C LEU A 302 -11.74 -1.40 -10.26
N SER A 303 -13.04 -1.13 -10.38
CA SER A 303 -13.76 -1.10 -11.66
C SER A 303 -13.10 -0.15 -12.67
N ALA A 304 -12.65 1.02 -12.22
CA ALA A 304 -12.05 2.03 -13.09
C ALA A 304 -10.71 1.60 -13.73
N ILE A 305 -10.04 0.59 -13.18
CA ILE A 305 -8.73 0.12 -13.68
C ILE A 305 -8.78 -1.26 -14.34
N VAL A 306 -9.87 -2.01 -14.15
CA VAL A 306 -10.07 -3.32 -14.79
C VAL A 306 -11.07 -3.29 -15.93
N GLY A 307 -11.79 -2.17 -16.09
CA GLY A 307 -12.82 -1.94 -17.09
C GLY A 307 -12.37 -2.02 -18.55
#